data_29771f0959ef9c9cf80cfabb5d8db4a1
#
_entry.id   29771f0959ef9c9cf80cfabb5d8db4a1
#
_cell.length_a   1.000
_cell.length_b   1.000
_cell.length_c   1.000
_cell.angle_alpha   90.00
_cell.angle_beta   90.00
_cell.angle_gamma   90.00
#
_symmetry.space_group_name_H-M   'P 1'
#
loop_
_entity.id
_entity.type
_entity.pdbx_description
1 polymer ?
#
loop_
_entity_poly.entity_id
_entity_poly.type
_entity_poly.pdbx_seq_one_letter_code
_entity_poly.pdbx_strand_id
1 'polypeptide(L)'
;MEENQNSVNESNAAKRLRLLGENMDEKIHSEEDEIKKGNFWENLWYQHKWVIIIAIFFLIAAIWLTVIIATSEKKDLKIMYAGPEYLNTIKEGEKNTGIEQIKNALSGSVVSDYNDDGKVIINLDSHTILNSVQLVTPDKDGKKPTPQQIGNNEATLNTFIQQIRQGEILLFLIDEGLYKENFSSGMFRSVDDALREATGDENATVPSQWKCGEYAVYLSKTELGSYVKGLGALPDDTVLCISPKYWGTPDNVYENSLEFFKDVILYEAPNE
;
A
#
# COMPACT_ATOMS: atom_id res chain seq x y z
N MET A 1 56.89 -61.34 -69.29
CA MET A 1 56.42 -59.91 -69.44
C MET A 1 55.19 -59.58 -68.63
N GLU A 2 54.76 -60.40 -67.67
CA GLU A 2 53.55 -60.22 -66.88
C GLU A 2 53.79 -59.63 -65.46
N GLU A 3 55.00 -59.74 -64.91
CA GLU A 3 55.31 -59.23 -63.54
C GLU A 3 55.36 -57.71 -63.38
N ASN A 4 55.51 -56.96 -64.49
CA ASN A 4 55.69 -55.56 -64.44
C ASN A 4 54.36 -54.75 -64.52
N GLN A 5 53.25 -55.39 -64.88
CA GLN A 5 51.96 -54.74 -64.95
C GLN A 5 51.22 -54.76 -63.58
N ASN A 6 51.46 -55.78 -62.76
CA ASN A 6 50.84 -55.87 -61.43
C ASN A 6 51.39 -54.82 -60.43
N SER A 7 52.73 -54.60 -60.49
CA SER A 7 53.35 -53.61 -59.57
C SER A 7 52.93 -52.15 -59.85
N VAL A 8 52.68 -51.83 -61.13
CA VAL A 8 52.19 -50.50 -61.53
C VAL A 8 50.72 -50.27 -61.14
N ASN A 9 49.92 -51.35 -61.22
CA ASN A 9 48.52 -51.25 -60.82
C ASN A 9 48.32 -51.15 -59.29
N GLU A 10 49.12 -51.84 -58.47
CA GLU A 10 49.12 -51.69 -56.99
C GLU A 10 49.56 -50.30 -56.56
N SER A 11 50.61 -49.77 -57.20
CA SER A 11 51.08 -48.42 -56.93
C SER A 11 50.04 -47.37 -57.25
N ASN A 12 49.26 -47.51 -58.31
CA ASN A 12 48.21 -46.60 -58.70
C ASN A 12 46.95 -46.69 -57.78
N ALA A 13 46.63 -47.92 -57.36
CA ALA A 13 45.53 -48.13 -56.38
C ALA A 13 45.86 -47.56 -55.00
N ALA A 14 47.06 -47.78 -54.50
CA ALA A 14 47.56 -47.26 -53.26
C ALA A 14 47.60 -45.71 -53.28
N LYS A 15 48.04 -45.11 -54.40
CA LYS A 15 48.04 -43.65 -54.57
C LYS A 15 46.64 -43.07 -54.63
N ARG A 16 45.70 -43.77 -55.26
CA ARG A 16 44.27 -43.33 -55.26
C ARG A 16 43.65 -43.45 -53.89
N LEU A 17 43.92 -44.49 -53.12
CA LEU A 17 43.42 -44.64 -51.74
C LEU A 17 43.98 -43.53 -50.81
N ARG A 18 45.26 -43.19 -50.96
CA ARG A 18 45.87 -42.11 -50.20
C ARG A 18 45.28 -40.78 -50.55
N LEU A 19 45.07 -40.46 -51.82
CA LEU A 19 44.40 -39.21 -52.24
C LEU A 19 42.93 -39.10 -51.79
N LEU A 20 42.21 -40.24 -51.71
CA LEU A 20 40.85 -40.29 -51.18
C LEU A 20 40.85 -40.07 -49.67
N GLY A 21 41.86 -40.66 -48.95
CA GLY A 21 42.00 -40.40 -47.51
C GLY A 21 42.36 -38.98 -47.19
N GLU A 22 43.35 -38.42 -47.92
CA GLU A 22 43.72 -36.99 -47.74
C GLU A 22 42.55 -36.01 -48.05
N ASN A 23 41.75 -36.27 -49.08
CA ASN A 23 40.56 -35.47 -49.39
C ASN A 23 39.43 -35.65 -48.38
N MET A 24 39.31 -36.88 -47.79
CA MET A 24 38.32 -37.09 -46.72
C MET A 24 38.74 -36.40 -45.43
N ASP A 25 40.01 -36.45 -45.02
CA ASP A 25 40.52 -35.79 -43.86
C ASP A 25 40.41 -34.25 -43.98
N GLU A 26 40.75 -33.74 -45.18
CA GLU A 26 40.61 -32.28 -45.46
C GLU A 26 39.14 -31.83 -45.40
N LYS A 27 38.23 -32.67 -45.91
CA LYS A 27 36.78 -32.35 -45.86
C LYS A 27 36.21 -32.45 -44.44
N ILE A 28 36.65 -33.45 -43.66
CA ILE A 28 36.23 -33.60 -42.26
C ILE A 28 36.78 -32.42 -41.43
N HIS A 29 38.04 -32.02 -41.63
CA HIS A 29 38.60 -30.84 -40.94
C HIS A 29 37.93 -29.54 -41.37
N SER A 30 37.56 -29.38 -42.65
CA SER A 30 36.84 -28.16 -43.07
C SER A 30 35.41 -28.10 -42.51
N GLU A 31 34.71 -29.23 -42.43
CA GLU A 31 33.38 -29.30 -41.81
C GLU A 31 33.45 -29.09 -40.27
N GLU A 32 34.47 -29.64 -39.60
CA GLU A 32 34.68 -29.37 -38.17
C GLU A 32 35.04 -27.90 -37.87
N ASP A 33 35.84 -27.27 -38.74
CA ASP A 33 36.19 -25.85 -38.61
C ASP A 33 35.03 -24.91 -38.94
N GLU A 34 34.13 -25.29 -39.86
CA GLU A 34 32.90 -24.56 -40.14
C GLU A 34 31.91 -24.70 -38.98
N ILE A 35 31.79 -25.85 -38.33
CA ILE A 35 30.98 -26.05 -37.13
C ILE A 35 31.52 -25.25 -35.95
N LYS A 36 32.86 -25.10 -35.83
CA LYS A 36 33.49 -24.28 -34.79
C LYS A 36 33.35 -22.76 -35.04
N LYS A 37 33.11 -22.35 -36.28
CA LYS A 37 32.85 -20.94 -36.65
C LYS A 37 31.39 -20.56 -36.59
N GLY A 38 30.47 -21.47 -36.27
CA GLY A 38 29.07 -21.12 -35.93
C GLY A 38 29.05 -20.10 -34.81
N ASN A 39 28.40 -18.96 -35.08
CA ASN A 39 28.36 -17.81 -34.16
C ASN A 39 28.05 -18.33 -32.74
N PHE A 40 28.96 -18.04 -31.79
CA PHE A 40 28.78 -18.37 -30.36
C PHE A 40 27.35 -18.02 -29.88
N TRP A 41 26.78 -16.94 -30.37
CA TRP A 41 25.42 -16.48 -30.06
C TRP A 41 24.33 -17.37 -30.65
N GLU A 42 24.51 -17.96 -31.85
CA GLU A 42 23.55 -18.90 -32.44
C GLU A 42 23.50 -20.21 -31.67
N ASN A 43 24.67 -20.76 -31.29
CA ASN A 43 24.75 -21.98 -30.48
C ASN A 43 24.17 -21.77 -29.08
N LEU A 44 24.48 -20.62 -28.43
CA LEU A 44 23.93 -20.27 -27.14
C LEU A 44 22.40 -20.17 -27.21
N TRP A 45 21.87 -19.50 -28.26
CA TRP A 45 20.44 -19.35 -28.45
C TRP A 45 19.75 -20.72 -28.69
N TYR A 46 20.27 -21.55 -29.55
CA TYR A 46 19.65 -22.84 -29.84
C TYR A 46 19.62 -23.78 -28.63
N GLN A 47 20.68 -23.82 -27.85
CA GLN A 47 20.79 -24.72 -26.70
C GLN A 47 20.08 -24.18 -25.46
N HIS A 48 20.06 -22.86 -25.26
CA HIS A 48 19.62 -22.25 -24.01
C HIS A 48 18.48 -21.24 -24.17
N LYS A 49 17.80 -21.17 -25.32
CA LYS A 49 16.74 -20.18 -25.59
C LYS A 49 15.69 -20.09 -24.47
N TRP A 50 15.25 -21.20 -23.94
CA TRP A 50 14.28 -21.23 -22.87
C TRP A 50 14.85 -20.68 -21.56
N VAL A 51 16.08 -21.00 -21.24
CA VAL A 51 16.77 -20.49 -20.05
C VAL A 51 16.98 -18.98 -20.17
N ILE A 52 17.41 -18.52 -21.35
CA ILE A 52 17.60 -17.08 -21.63
C ILE A 52 16.27 -16.32 -21.51
N ILE A 53 15.19 -16.83 -22.11
CA ILE A 53 13.86 -16.22 -22.04
C ILE A 53 13.39 -16.13 -20.58
N ILE A 54 13.53 -17.20 -19.81
CA ILE A 54 13.17 -17.23 -18.40
C ILE A 54 14.02 -16.24 -17.59
N ALA A 55 15.34 -16.20 -17.83
CA ALA A 55 16.23 -15.26 -17.15
C ALA A 55 15.87 -13.79 -17.44
N ILE A 56 15.58 -13.47 -18.72
CA ILE A 56 15.12 -12.12 -19.12
C ILE A 56 13.79 -11.78 -18.45
N PHE A 57 12.84 -12.72 -18.40
CA PHE A 57 11.55 -12.52 -17.72
C PHE A 57 11.73 -12.18 -16.24
N PHE A 58 12.57 -12.95 -15.50
CA PHE A 58 12.85 -12.66 -14.10
C PHE A 58 13.59 -11.34 -13.92
N LEU A 59 14.48 -10.98 -14.82
CA LEU A 59 15.18 -9.69 -14.78
C LEU A 59 14.21 -8.53 -14.96
N ILE A 60 13.30 -8.60 -15.94
CA ILE A 60 12.26 -7.60 -16.14
C ILE A 60 11.33 -7.52 -14.92
N ALA A 61 10.92 -8.66 -14.37
CA ALA A 61 10.09 -8.72 -13.19
C ALA A 61 10.81 -8.10 -11.97
N ALA A 62 12.10 -8.34 -11.78
CA ALA A 62 12.90 -7.76 -10.71
C ALA A 62 13.04 -6.24 -10.87
N ILE A 63 13.32 -5.75 -12.08
CA ILE A 63 13.37 -4.30 -12.37
C ILE A 63 12.00 -3.67 -12.09
N TRP A 64 10.93 -4.27 -12.58
CA TRP A 64 9.57 -3.77 -12.38
C TRP A 64 9.20 -3.71 -10.89
N LEU A 65 9.52 -4.77 -10.13
CA LEU A 65 9.32 -4.79 -8.67
C LEU A 65 10.14 -3.69 -7.97
N THR A 66 11.39 -3.51 -8.37
CA THR A 66 12.26 -2.45 -7.82
C THR A 66 11.69 -1.06 -8.11
N VAL A 67 11.18 -0.83 -9.33
CA VAL A 67 10.52 0.43 -9.69
C VAL A 67 9.27 0.66 -8.84
N ILE A 68 8.41 -0.35 -8.67
CA ILE A 68 7.22 -0.24 -7.82
C ILE A 68 7.60 0.12 -6.39
N ILE A 69 8.59 -0.56 -5.80
CA ILE A 69 9.04 -0.29 -4.43
C ILE A 69 9.65 1.12 -4.33
N ALA A 70 10.46 1.53 -5.30
CA ALA A 70 11.11 2.83 -5.30
C ALA A 70 10.16 4.01 -5.58
N THR A 71 9.06 3.75 -6.32
CA THR A 71 8.06 4.77 -6.65
C THR A 71 6.84 4.74 -5.75
N SER A 72 6.72 3.74 -4.85
CA SER A 72 5.62 3.71 -3.89
C SER A 72 5.78 4.88 -2.91
N GLU A 73 4.82 5.79 -2.93
CA GLU A 73 4.76 6.89 -1.96
C GLU A 73 4.61 6.31 -0.55
N LYS A 74 5.57 6.62 0.30
CA LYS A 74 5.49 6.26 1.71
C LYS A 74 4.50 7.20 2.39
N LYS A 75 3.49 6.64 3.03
CA LYS A 75 2.46 7.40 3.73
C LYS A 75 2.91 7.63 5.17
N ASP A 76 2.85 8.88 5.62
CA ASP A 76 3.17 9.24 7.01
C ASP A 76 2.09 8.78 7.96
N LEU A 77 0.84 8.94 7.54
CA LEU A 77 -0.32 8.65 8.37
C LEU A 77 -1.42 7.96 7.58
N LYS A 78 -2.07 6.99 8.22
CA LYS A 78 -3.28 6.36 7.71
C LYS A 78 -4.42 6.59 8.70
N ILE A 79 -5.53 7.14 8.22
CA ILE A 79 -6.74 7.41 8.99
C ILE A 79 -7.93 6.78 8.25
N MET A 80 -8.90 6.28 8.97
CA MET A 80 -10.13 5.76 8.40
C MET A 80 -11.33 6.49 8.98
N TYR A 81 -12.23 6.94 8.11
CA TYR A 81 -13.51 7.53 8.50
C TYR A 81 -14.64 6.53 8.33
N ALA A 82 -15.56 6.49 9.30
CA ALA A 82 -16.81 5.76 9.22
C ALA A 82 -17.96 6.63 9.76
N GLY A 83 -18.90 6.98 8.90
CA GLY A 83 -20.03 7.83 9.26
C GLY A 83 -20.96 8.12 8.08
N PRO A 84 -21.98 8.95 8.27
CA PRO A 84 -23.02 9.19 7.27
C PRO A 84 -22.57 10.04 6.07
N GLU A 85 -21.51 10.84 6.22
CA GLU A 85 -21.10 11.82 5.21
C GLU A 85 -20.31 11.17 4.06
N TYR A 86 -20.64 11.60 2.83
CA TYR A 86 -19.88 11.26 1.63
C TYR A 86 -18.71 12.23 1.46
N LEU A 87 -17.57 11.92 2.07
CA LEU A 87 -16.37 12.78 2.03
C LEU A 87 -15.70 12.85 0.65
N ASN A 88 -16.01 11.93 -0.27
CA ASN A 88 -15.46 11.90 -1.63
C ASN A 88 -16.15 12.85 -2.62
N THR A 89 -17.17 13.58 -2.19
CA THR A 89 -17.90 14.51 -3.06
C THR A 89 -17.49 15.95 -2.80
N ILE A 90 -17.50 16.77 -3.87
CA ILE A 90 -17.35 18.22 -3.75
C ILE A 90 -18.72 18.79 -3.42
N LYS A 91 -18.84 19.45 -2.27
CA LYS A 91 -20.08 20.15 -1.88
C LYS A 91 -20.23 21.44 -2.70
N GLU A 92 -21.46 21.89 -2.88
CA GLU A 92 -21.78 23.10 -3.63
C GLU A 92 -21.04 24.32 -3.02
N GLY A 93 -20.30 25.05 -3.86
CA GLY A 93 -19.47 26.18 -3.44
C GLY A 93 -18.06 25.85 -2.94
N GLU A 94 -17.71 24.60 -2.83
CA GLU A 94 -16.38 24.14 -2.42
C GLU A 94 -15.51 23.77 -3.63
N LYS A 95 -14.18 23.86 -3.47
CA LYS A 95 -13.22 23.53 -4.53
C LYS A 95 -12.67 22.10 -4.38
N ASN A 96 -12.65 21.59 -3.16
CA ASN A 96 -12.04 20.32 -2.79
C ASN A 96 -13.09 19.38 -2.21
N THR A 97 -12.85 18.08 -2.31
CA THR A 97 -13.62 17.05 -1.59
C THR A 97 -13.43 17.22 -0.07
N GLY A 98 -14.34 16.68 0.72
CA GLY A 98 -14.19 16.66 2.17
C GLY A 98 -12.90 15.95 2.61
N ILE A 99 -12.52 14.86 1.92
CA ILE A 99 -11.23 14.16 2.17
C ILE A 99 -10.04 15.09 1.96
N GLU A 100 -10.00 15.84 0.85
CA GLU A 100 -8.91 16.77 0.57
C GLU A 100 -8.85 17.91 1.58
N GLN A 101 -10.00 18.42 2.02
CA GLN A 101 -10.07 19.46 3.06
C GLN A 101 -9.50 18.97 4.38
N ILE A 102 -9.90 17.78 4.83
CA ILE A 102 -9.41 17.17 6.07
C ILE A 102 -7.90 16.89 5.97
N LYS A 103 -7.44 16.29 4.88
CA LYS A 103 -6.00 16.01 4.66
C LYS A 103 -5.15 17.27 4.69
N ASN A 104 -5.59 18.32 3.99
CA ASN A 104 -4.89 19.62 3.98
C ASN A 104 -4.89 20.28 5.36
N ALA A 105 -6.00 20.17 6.09
CA ALA A 105 -6.11 20.68 7.44
C ALA A 105 -5.15 19.99 8.41
N LEU A 106 -5.09 18.66 8.38
CA LEU A 106 -4.22 17.87 9.24
C LEU A 106 -2.74 18.03 8.88
N SER A 107 -2.39 18.01 7.58
CA SER A 107 -1.01 18.19 7.13
C SER A 107 -0.44 19.58 7.43
N GLY A 108 -1.30 20.60 7.50
CA GLY A 108 -0.90 21.97 7.84
C GLY A 108 -0.87 22.27 9.34
N SER A 109 -1.32 21.35 10.20
CA SER A 109 -1.54 21.62 11.62
C SER A 109 -0.83 20.65 12.56
N VAL A 110 -1.01 19.35 12.38
CA VAL A 110 -0.57 18.33 13.37
C VAL A 110 0.19 17.15 12.79
N VAL A 111 0.25 16.98 11.46
CA VAL A 111 0.99 15.88 10.86
C VAL A 111 2.33 16.37 10.35
N SER A 112 3.39 15.76 10.84
CA SER A 112 4.76 15.99 10.37
C SER A 112 5.16 14.96 9.31
N ASP A 113 6.25 15.24 8.61
CA ASP A 113 6.92 14.27 7.74
C ASP A 113 7.60 13.21 8.62
N TYR A 114 6.87 12.12 8.92
CA TYR A 114 7.35 11.06 9.81
C TYR A 114 8.36 10.12 9.16
N ASN A 115 8.48 10.18 7.84
CA ASN A 115 9.37 9.30 7.08
C ASN A 115 10.60 10.02 6.48
N ASP A 116 10.76 11.32 6.75
CA ASP A 116 11.86 12.20 6.32
C ASP A 116 12.07 12.22 4.79
N ASP A 117 10.98 12.07 3.99
CA ASP A 117 11.05 12.10 2.52
C ASP A 117 10.79 13.51 1.92
N GLY A 118 10.56 14.50 2.77
CA GLY A 118 10.31 15.89 2.40
C GLY A 118 8.85 16.17 2.01
N LYS A 119 7.94 15.23 2.26
CA LYS A 119 6.51 15.36 1.97
C LYS A 119 5.68 14.86 3.15
N VAL A 120 4.53 15.47 3.35
CA VAL A 120 3.52 14.99 4.30
C VAL A 120 2.40 14.32 3.52
N ILE A 121 2.29 12.99 3.62
CA ILE A 121 1.29 12.20 2.88
C ILE A 121 0.34 11.50 3.84
N ILE A 122 -0.90 11.99 3.89
CA ILE A 122 -1.98 11.39 4.69
C ILE A 122 -2.87 10.53 3.79
N ASN A 123 -3.08 9.28 4.16
CA ASN A 123 -4.11 8.43 3.58
C ASN A 123 -5.36 8.48 4.45
N LEU A 124 -6.45 9.02 3.94
CA LEU A 124 -7.75 9.03 4.58
C LEU A 124 -8.72 8.17 3.75
N ASP A 125 -9.03 6.98 4.26
CA ASP A 125 -10.02 6.09 3.68
C ASP A 125 -11.40 6.40 4.30
N SER A 126 -12.46 6.42 3.48
CA SER A 126 -13.80 6.83 3.91
C SER A 126 -14.83 5.75 3.60
N HIS A 127 -15.57 5.35 4.63
CA HIS A 127 -16.69 4.42 4.55
C HIS A 127 -17.98 5.14 4.95
N THR A 128 -18.94 5.20 4.03
CA THR A 128 -20.26 5.71 4.37
C THR A 128 -21.06 4.62 5.05
N ILE A 129 -21.26 4.79 6.36
CA ILE A 129 -21.97 3.84 7.22
C ILE A 129 -22.96 4.64 8.08
N LEU A 130 -24.21 4.18 8.10
CA LEU A 130 -25.29 4.77 8.87
C LEU A 130 -25.50 3.97 10.16
N ASN A 131 -25.71 4.67 11.28
CA ASN A 131 -26.15 4.03 12.51
C ASN A 131 -27.66 3.66 12.44
N SER A 132 -28.19 2.96 13.45
CA SER A 132 -29.56 2.46 13.45
C SER A 132 -30.61 3.57 13.34
N VAL A 133 -30.35 4.73 13.92
CA VAL A 133 -31.23 5.90 13.86
C VAL A 133 -31.21 6.52 12.46
N GLN A 134 -30.02 6.70 11.89
CA GLN A 134 -29.83 7.29 10.56
C GLN A 134 -30.42 6.42 9.44
N LEU A 135 -30.51 5.10 9.63
CA LEU A 135 -31.15 4.18 8.67
C LEU A 135 -32.66 4.40 8.51
N VAL A 136 -33.32 4.97 9.53
CA VAL A 136 -34.79 5.11 9.55
C VAL A 136 -35.26 6.58 9.57
N THR A 137 -34.37 7.51 9.90
CA THR A 137 -34.69 8.93 9.96
C THR A 137 -34.06 9.71 8.79
N PRO A 138 -34.75 10.75 8.28
CA PRO A 138 -34.12 11.68 7.33
C PRO A 138 -32.92 12.39 7.97
N ASP A 139 -31.93 12.75 7.14
CA ASP A 139 -30.82 13.59 7.55
C ASP A 139 -31.26 15.04 7.85
N LYS A 140 -30.30 15.90 8.23
CA LYS A 140 -30.54 17.34 8.53
C LYS A 140 -31.14 18.12 7.36
N ASP A 141 -31.00 17.63 6.13
CA ASP A 141 -31.55 18.22 4.91
C ASP A 141 -32.92 17.59 4.53
N GLY A 142 -33.47 16.72 5.38
CA GLY A 142 -34.74 16.02 5.18
C GLY A 142 -34.65 14.87 4.17
N LYS A 143 -33.46 14.45 3.76
CA LYS A 143 -33.25 13.37 2.79
C LYS A 143 -33.19 12.02 3.49
N LYS A 144 -33.98 11.07 3.02
CA LYS A 144 -33.96 9.69 3.53
C LYS A 144 -32.83 8.88 2.90
N PRO A 145 -32.28 7.89 3.64
CA PRO A 145 -31.34 6.95 3.07
C PRO A 145 -31.92 6.25 1.83
N THR A 146 -31.11 6.07 0.83
CA THR A 146 -31.51 5.35 -0.37
C THR A 146 -31.57 3.83 -0.10
N PRO A 147 -32.40 3.06 -0.86
CA PRO A 147 -32.43 1.60 -0.72
C PRO A 147 -31.05 0.94 -0.87
N GLN A 148 -30.18 1.52 -1.70
CA GLN A 148 -28.80 1.03 -1.89
C GLN A 148 -27.93 1.27 -0.66
N GLN A 149 -28.04 2.44 -0.02
CA GLN A 149 -27.33 2.72 1.24
C GLN A 149 -27.75 1.75 2.33
N ILE A 150 -29.08 1.55 2.50
CA ILE A 150 -29.63 0.59 3.46
C ILE A 150 -29.14 -0.83 3.17
N GLY A 151 -29.20 -1.28 1.91
CA GLY A 151 -28.84 -2.64 1.52
C GLY A 151 -27.35 -2.95 1.67
N ASN A 152 -26.47 -1.96 1.52
CA ASN A 152 -25.02 -2.14 1.61
C ASN A 152 -24.46 -1.85 3.02
N ASN A 153 -25.25 -1.25 3.91
CA ASN A 153 -24.76 -0.73 5.18
C ASN A 153 -24.10 -1.80 6.04
N GLU A 154 -24.74 -2.94 6.22
CA GLU A 154 -24.19 -4.05 7.02
C GLU A 154 -22.90 -4.61 6.42
N ALA A 155 -22.84 -4.79 5.10
CA ALA A 155 -21.63 -5.29 4.43
C ALA A 155 -20.47 -4.30 4.58
N THR A 156 -20.73 -2.99 4.48
CA THR A 156 -19.75 -1.94 4.66
C THR A 156 -19.25 -1.88 6.10
N LEU A 157 -20.16 -1.98 7.08
CA LEU A 157 -19.82 -2.05 8.50
C LEU A 157 -18.94 -3.27 8.82
N ASN A 158 -19.29 -4.45 8.28
CA ASN A 158 -18.50 -5.66 8.48
C ASN A 158 -17.09 -5.51 7.86
N THR A 159 -16.99 -4.90 6.70
CA THR A 159 -15.69 -4.60 6.07
C THR A 159 -14.86 -3.65 6.94
N PHE A 160 -15.46 -2.59 7.46
CA PHE A 160 -14.81 -1.65 8.37
C PHE A 160 -14.30 -2.34 9.65
N ILE A 161 -15.12 -3.18 10.27
CA ILE A 161 -14.72 -3.97 11.46
C ILE A 161 -13.54 -4.91 11.14
N GLN A 162 -13.54 -5.53 9.97
CA GLN A 162 -12.40 -6.37 9.56
C GLN A 162 -11.12 -5.56 9.38
N GLN A 163 -11.19 -4.37 8.80
CA GLN A 163 -10.03 -3.47 8.63
C GLN A 163 -9.46 -3.02 9.97
N ILE A 164 -10.31 -2.72 10.98
CA ILE A 164 -9.84 -2.45 12.35
C ILE A 164 -9.02 -3.64 12.89
N ARG A 165 -9.52 -4.87 12.71
CA ARG A 165 -8.87 -6.08 13.20
C ARG A 165 -7.57 -6.44 12.48
N GLN A 166 -7.39 -5.99 11.24
CA GLN A 166 -6.14 -6.20 10.48
C GLN A 166 -4.96 -5.41 11.06
N GLY A 167 -5.22 -4.31 11.78
CA GLY A 167 -4.20 -3.53 12.45
C GLY A 167 -3.25 -2.76 11.53
N GLU A 168 -3.63 -2.59 10.26
CA GLU A 168 -2.86 -1.78 9.30
C GLU A 168 -3.14 -0.27 9.43
N ILE A 169 -4.30 0.07 9.98
CA ILE A 169 -4.76 1.42 10.30
C ILE A 169 -5.12 1.44 11.77
N LEU A 170 -4.62 2.41 12.49
CA LEU A 170 -4.82 2.51 13.94
C LEU A 170 -5.65 3.72 14.36
N LEU A 171 -5.85 4.69 13.46
CA LEU A 171 -6.59 5.92 13.73
C LEU A 171 -7.94 5.91 13.01
N PHE A 172 -8.98 6.19 13.74
CA PHE A 172 -10.36 6.11 13.26
C PHE A 172 -11.13 7.35 13.64
N LEU A 173 -11.82 7.93 12.68
CA LEU A 173 -12.80 8.99 12.82
C LEU A 173 -14.18 8.36 12.63
N ILE A 174 -14.99 8.30 13.67
CA ILE A 174 -16.24 7.52 13.66
C ILE A 174 -17.41 8.45 14.09
N ASP A 175 -18.55 8.32 13.43
CA ASP A 175 -19.81 8.91 13.90
C ASP A 175 -20.13 8.44 15.34
N GLU A 176 -20.52 9.33 16.23
CA GLU A 176 -20.79 9.03 17.64
C GLU A 176 -21.82 7.93 17.83
N GLY A 177 -22.93 7.98 17.04
CA GLY A 177 -23.99 6.98 17.12
C GLY A 177 -23.47 5.61 16.72
N LEU A 178 -22.73 5.55 15.60
CA LEU A 178 -22.10 4.32 15.13
C LEU A 178 -21.08 3.77 16.14
N TYR A 179 -20.27 4.65 16.75
CA TYR A 179 -19.32 4.28 17.81
C TYR A 179 -20.04 3.68 19.01
N LYS A 180 -21.08 4.32 19.52
CA LYS A 180 -21.82 3.84 20.70
C LYS A 180 -22.50 2.50 20.45
N GLU A 181 -23.04 2.28 19.26
CA GLU A 181 -23.73 1.03 18.91
C GLU A 181 -22.78 -0.16 18.77
N ASN A 182 -21.57 0.05 18.22
CA ASN A 182 -20.73 -1.06 17.77
C ASN A 182 -19.37 -1.16 18.45
N PHE A 183 -18.85 -0.07 19.04
CA PHE A 183 -17.43 0.03 19.38
C PHE A 183 -17.15 0.44 20.83
N SER A 184 -18.15 0.76 21.62
CA SER A 184 -18.00 1.25 22.99
C SER A 184 -17.39 0.24 23.99
N SER A 185 -17.22 -1.02 23.62
CA SER A 185 -16.84 -2.12 24.51
C SER A 185 -15.41 -2.65 24.28
N GLY A 186 -14.42 -1.77 24.07
CA GLY A 186 -13.01 -2.18 24.18
C GLY A 186 -12.34 -2.68 22.90
N MET A 187 -12.87 -2.35 21.72
CA MET A 187 -12.18 -2.59 20.46
C MET A 187 -11.03 -1.59 20.24
N PHE A 188 -11.14 -0.43 20.85
CA PHE A 188 -10.14 0.62 20.83
C PHE A 188 -9.39 0.69 22.16
N ARG A 189 -8.27 1.37 22.15
CA ARG A 189 -7.45 1.62 23.32
C ARG A 189 -8.06 2.76 24.16
N SER A 190 -7.88 2.70 25.49
CA SER A 190 -8.18 3.83 26.37
C SER A 190 -7.43 5.07 25.91
N VAL A 191 -8.15 6.19 25.77
CA VAL A 191 -7.58 7.47 25.31
C VAL A 191 -6.55 8.01 26.28
N ASP A 192 -6.72 7.77 27.60
CA ASP A 192 -5.74 8.16 28.61
C ASP A 192 -4.46 7.31 28.51
N ASP A 193 -4.60 5.98 28.30
CA ASP A 193 -3.43 5.11 28.14
C ASP A 193 -2.66 5.43 26.86
N ALA A 194 -3.37 5.77 25.78
CA ALA A 194 -2.73 6.22 24.55
C ALA A 194 -1.94 7.53 24.76
N LEU A 195 -2.52 8.49 25.47
CA LEU A 195 -1.87 9.77 25.76
C LEU A 195 -0.67 9.60 26.69
N ARG A 196 -0.77 8.76 27.73
CA ARG A 196 0.34 8.46 28.65
C ARG A 196 1.52 7.84 27.91
N GLU A 197 1.24 6.87 27.06
CA GLU A 197 2.31 6.25 26.26
C GLU A 197 2.93 7.25 25.28
N ALA A 198 2.12 8.06 24.60
CA ALA A 198 2.61 9.02 23.62
C ALA A 198 3.43 10.16 24.25
N THR A 199 3.12 10.55 25.49
CA THR A 199 3.82 11.62 26.21
C THR A 199 4.94 11.12 27.13
N GLY A 200 4.91 9.84 27.53
CA GLY A 200 5.76 9.31 28.59
C GLY A 200 5.41 9.80 30.00
N ASP A 201 4.28 10.52 30.15
CA ASP A 201 3.79 11.03 31.44
C ASP A 201 2.66 10.13 31.96
N GLU A 202 2.93 9.40 33.04
CA GLU A 202 1.94 8.50 33.69
C GLU A 202 0.70 9.23 34.21
N ASN A 203 0.75 10.54 34.39
CA ASN A 203 -0.35 11.36 34.89
C ASN A 203 -1.14 12.04 33.73
N ALA A 204 -0.69 11.92 32.49
CA ALA A 204 -1.37 12.52 31.37
C ALA A 204 -2.79 11.96 31.22
N THR A 205 -3.76 12.84 31.07
CA THR A 205 -5.16 12.50 30.89
C THR A 205 -5.83 13.42 29.89
N VAL A 206 -6.70 12.86 29.07
CA VAL A 206 -7.53 13.63 28.15
C VAL A 206 -8.59 14.38 28.97
N PRO A 207 -8.86 15.67 28.69
CA PRO A 207 -9.91 16.43 29.37
C PRO A 207 -11.26 15.71 29.30
N SER A 208 -11.93 15.55 30.45
CA SER A 208 -13.16 14.75 30.57
C SER A 208 -14.30 15.26 29.68
N GLN A 209 -14.34 16.56 29.39
CA GLN A 209 -15.36 17.20 28.53
C GLN A 209 -15.16 16.87 27.05
N TRP A 210 -13.95 16.37 26.64
CA TRP A 210 -13.68 15.95 25.28
C TRP A 210 -13.98 14.46 25.05
N LYS A 211 -14.10 13.68 26.13
CA LYS A 211 -14.28 12.23 26.01
C LYS A 211 -15.68 11.83 25.55
N CYS A 212 -15.75 10.85 24.69
CA CYS A 212 -16.93 10.05 24.39
C CYS A 212 -16.72 8.64 24.96
N GLY A 213 -16.88 8.50 26.29
CA GLY A 213 -16.53 7.28 27.02
C GLY A 213 -15.03 7.15 27.25
N GLU A 214 -14.57 5.91 27.39
CA GLU A 214 -13.17 5.57 27.74
C GLU A 214 -12.24 5.53 26.51
N TYR A 215 -12.79 5.23 25.32
CA TYR A 215 -12.01 4.84 24.15
C TYR A 215 -12.09 5.84 22.98
N ALA A 216 -12.72 7.00 23.17
CA ALA A 216 -12.93 7.97 22.11
C ALA A 216 -12.92 9.41 22.60
N VAL A 217 -12.54 10.34 21.70
CA VAL A 217 -12.51 11.80 21.93
C VAL A 217 -13.33 12.49 20.85
N TYR A 218 -14.24 13.38 21.22
CA TYR A 218 -14.91 14.26 20.26
C TYR A 218 -13.90 15.21 19.61
N LEU A 219 -13.71 15.06 18.31
CA LEU A 219 -12.74 15.88 17.60
C LEU A 219 -13.11 17.36 17.65
N SER A 220 -14.41 17.69 17.49
CA SER A 220 -14.94 19.06 17.54
C SER A 220 -14.76 19.77 18.88
N LYS A 221 -14.54 19.01 19.97
CA LYS A 221 -14.33 19.58 21.32
C LYS A 221 -12.85 19.82 21.62
N THR A 222 -11.93 19.32 20.82
CA THR A 222 -10.49 19.62 20.93
C THR A 222 -10.21 21.02 20.40
N GLU A 223 -9.10 21.63 20.82
CA GLU A 223 -8.68 22.92 20.26
C GLU A 223 -8.42 22.82 18.76
N LEU A 224 -7.82 21.73 18.30
CA LEU A 224 -7.62 21.48 16.88
C LEU A 224 -8.93 21.50 16.10
N GLY A 225 -9.95 20.75 16.55
CA GLY A 225 -11.24 20.65 15.87
C GLY A 225 -12.01 21.96 15.83
N SER A 226 -11.86 22.80 16.86
CA SER A 226 -12.51 24.10 16.92
C SER A 226 -11.78 25.18 16.12
N TYR A 227 -10.46 25.11 16.00
CA TYR A 227 -9.63 26.12 15.33
C TYR A 227 -9.43 25.86 13.84
N VAL A 228 -9.23 24.59 13.44
CA VAL A 228 -8.83 24.24 12.08
C VAL A 228 -10.05 24.04 11.18
N LYS A 229 -10.39 25.06 10.41
CA LYS A 229 -11.62 25.11 9.57
C LYS A 229 -11.80 23.94 8.60
N GLY A 230 -10.72 23.37 8.08
CA GLY A 230 -10.80 22.24 7.15
C GLY A 230 -11.38 20.96 7.77
N LEU A 231 -11.37 20.85 9.09
CA LEU A 231 -12.01 19.77 9.83
C LEU A 231 -13.54 19.89 9.90
N GLY A 232 -14.11 21.07 9.60
CA GLY A 232 -15.56 21.27 9.47
C GLY A 232 -16.21 20.48 8.33
N ALA A 233 -15.44 19.78 7.49
CA ALA A 233 -15.97 18.79 6.56
C ALA A 233 -16.49 17.52 7.27
N LEU A 234 -16.03 17.25 8.50
CA LEU A 234 -16.53 16.19 9.37
C LEU A 234 -17.78 16.65 10.15
N PRO A 235 -18.72 15.73 10.44
CA PRO A 235 -19.80 16.01 11.41
C PRO A 235 -19.25 16.38 12.78
N ASP A 236 -19.96 17.28 13.50
CA ASP A 236 -19.57 17.75 14.83
C ASP A 236 -19.51 16.63 15.89
N ASP A 237 -20.26 15.56 15.68
CA ASP A 237 -20.32 14.36 16.51
C ASP A 237 -19.29 13.28 16.13
N THR A 238 -18.33 13.63 15.27
CA THR A 238 -17.22 12.72 14.93
C THR A 238 -16.28 12.54 16.13
N VAL A 239 -16.02 11.27 16.47
CA VAL A 239 -15.07 10.91 17.52
C VAL A 239 -13.79 10.32 16.93
N LEU A 240 -12.65 10.66 17.53
CA LEU A 240 -11.33 10.08 17.24
C LEU A 240 -11.10 8.90 18.18
N CYS A 241 -10.78 7.75 17.60
CA CYS A 241 -10.39 6.53 18.30
C CYS A 241 -9.02 6.08 17.84
N ILE A 242 -8.30 5.39 18.74
CA ILE A 242 -7.01 4.75 18.43
C ILE A 242 -7.07 3.26 18.80
N SER A 243 -6.64 2.40 17.89
CA SER A 243 -6.56 0.95 18.14
C SER A 243 -5.31 0.59 18.95
N PRO A 244 -5.35 -0.53 19.70
CA PRO A 244 -4.14 -1.09 20.28
C PRO A 244 -3.18 -1.57 19.17
N LYS A 245 -1.91 -1.73 19.50
CA LYS A 245 -0.95 -2.36 18.63
C LYS A 245 -1.28 -3.85 18.48
N TYR A 246 -1.53 -4.29 17.26
CA TYR A 246 -1.76 -5.71 16.95
C TYR A 246 -0.45 -6.42 16.60
N TRP A 247 -0.47 -7.75 16.66
CA TRP A 247 0.64 -8.55 16.16
C TRP A 247 0.78 -8.34 14.65
N GLY A 248 1.95 -7.88 14.21
CA GLY A 248 2.20 -7.57 12.80
C GLY A 248 2.02 -6.11 12.41
N THR A 249 1.52 -5.23 13.32
CA THR A 249 1.55 -3.78 13.09
C THR A 249 3.00 -3.30 13.09
N PRO A 250 3.48 -2.63 12.03
CA PRO A 250 4.82 -2.05 12.00
C PRO A 250 5.00 -1.00 13.10
N ASP A 251 6.18 -0.96 13.73
CA ASP A 251 6.46 -0.05 14.83
C ASP A 251 6.27 1.41 14.44
N ASN A 252 6.75 1.81 13.28
CA ASN A 252 6.60 3.16 12.76
C ASN A 252 5.12 3.57 12.55
N VAL A 253 4.25 2.65 12.12
CA VAL A 253 2.82 2.95 11.98
C VAL A 253 2.18 3.20 13.33
N TYR A 254 2.57 2.43 14.33
CA TYR A 254 2.09 2.59 15.69
C TYR A 254 2.59 3.90 16.32
N GLU A 255 3.88 4.16 16.24
CA GLU A 255 4.52 5.37 16.78
C GLU A 255 3.95 6.64 16.13
N ASN A 256 3.84 6.68 14.80
CA ASN A 256 3.24 7.82 14.09
C ASN A 256 1.77 8.04 14.49
N SER A 257 1.03 6.95 14.73
CA SER A 257 -0.38 7.05 15.17
C SER A 257 -0.51 7.60 16.59
N LEU A 258 0.39 7.20 17.50
CA LEU A 258 0.47 7.75 18.85
C LEU A 258 0.88 9.23 18.86
N GLU A 259 1.90 9.58 18.05
CA GLU A 259 2.35 10.96 17.91
C GLU A 259 1.23 11.85 17.38
N PHE A 260 0.54 11.43 16.31
CA PHE A 260 -0.62 12.15 15.80
C PHE A 260 -1.71 12.32 16.87
N PHE A 261 -2.04 11.23 17.59
CA PHE A 261 -3.05 11.30 18.65
C PHE A 261 -2.67 12.31 19.73
N LYS A 262 -1.42 12.30 20.18
CA LYS A 262 -0.86 13.28 21.13
C LYS A 262 -0.99 14.70 20.59
N ASP A 263 -0.58 14.92 19.34
CA ASP A 263 -0.58 16.24 18.73
C ASP A 263 -2.01 16.80 18.55
N VAL A 264 -3.00 15.93 18.31
CA VAL A 264 -4.42 16.33 18.31
C VAL A 264 -4.89 16.75 19.71
N ILE A 265 -4.51 16.01 20.73
CA ILE A 265 -4.96 16.28 22.12
C ILE A 265 -4.24 17.48 22.73
N LEU A 266 -2.97 17.65 22.43
CA LEU A 266 -2.13 18.74 22.98
C LEU A 266 -2.00 19.93 22.03
N TYR A 267 -2.80 19.97 20.96
CA TYR A 267 -2.80 21.08 20.03
C TYR A 267 -3.12 22.39 20.75
N GLU A 268 -2.26 23.38 20.55
CA GLU A 268 -2.47 24.74 21.01
C GLU A 268 -2.67 25.65 19.80
N ALA A 269 -3.79 26.36 19.76
CA ALA A 269 -4.05 27.32 18.70
C ALA A 269 -2.98 28.44 18.74
N PRO A 270 -2.44 28.87 17.59
CA PRO A 270 -1.52 30.01 17.56
C PRO A 270 -2.16 31.23 18.24
N ASN A 271 -1.44 31.87 19.14
CA ASN A 271 -1.89 33.13 19.73
C ASN A 271 -2.02 34.20 18.63
N GLU A 272 -3.22 34.74 18.41
CA GLU A 272 -3.47 35.87 17.49
C GLU A 272 -2.75 37.12 17.91
#